data_ed47d596bb1a5895f6a68d728a488a24
#
_entry.id   ed47d596bb1a5895f6a68d728a488a24
#
_cell.length_a   1.000
_cell.length_b   1.000
_cell.length_c   1.000
_cell.angle_alpha   90.00
_cell.angle_beta   90.00
_cell.angle_gamma   90.00
#
_symmetry.space_group_name_H-M   'P 1'
#
loop_
_entity.id
_entity.type
_entity.pdbx_description
1 polymer ?
#
loop_
_entity_poly.entity_id
_entity_poly.type
_entity_poly.pdbx_seq_one_letter_code
_entity_poly.pdbx_strand_id
1 'polypeptide(L)'
;MFGFQDGIPDLKFSDWDSWVSVLEKQKPFREPGTSQGYHALTYGWLVGEILRRVDGRSVGQFFKEEIAEPLAIDFKIGLNQEDIQRCANILADDRSESLILKLIPYVPDFLLPEQLKIIKEVLKGGDYQVAFETFDPDQDYVHSDDWRMAEIPSANGHGTAESLAKLFGILSTGCERDGITIVSEETLNKCLQPLSKGPDTVIFGAEISFGTGFDLGLGITTINQPSHPKTLFGHCGVGGCVGFGDIENKIGYGFLCNRMHQPQDLYRTTNSLTSALYEIISERR
;
A
#
# COMPACT_ATOMS: atom_id res chain seq x y z
N MET A 1 9.32 10.12 9.61
CA MET A 1 10.22 8.94 9.81
C MET A 1 9.69 7.84 8.91
N PHE A 2 10.20 7.74 7.68
CA PHE A 2 9.69 6.83 6.64
C PHE A 2 10.56 5.57 6.45
N GLY A 3 11.58 5.36 7.29
CA GLY A 3 12.47 4.20 7.24
C GLY A 3 13.40 4.17 8.46
N PHE A 4 14.48 3.41 8.36
CA PHE A 4 15.46 3.23 9.44
C PHE A 4 16.74 4.02 9.14
N GLN A 5 17.19 4.85 10.08
CA GLN A 5 18.37 5.73 9.88
C GLN A 5 19.69 4.94 9.83
N ASP A 6 19.78 3.86 10.62
CA ASP A 6 20.98 3.07 10.78
C ASP A 6 20.93 1.77 9.93
N GLY A 7 20.07 1.75 8.90
CA GLY A 7 19.78 0.56 8.12
C GLY A 7 18.75 -0.35 8.79
N ILE A 8 18.42 -1.44 8.11
CA ILE A 8 17.42 -2.39 8.60
C ILE A 8 18.04 -3.27 9.66
N PRO A 9 17.41 -3.38 10.84
CA PRO A 9 17.88 -4.30 11.87
C PRO A 9 17.73 -5.76 11.41
N ASP A 10 18.68 -6.60 11.76
CA ASP A 10 18.58 -8.05 11.57
C ASP A 10 17.62 -8.65 12.60
N LEU A 11 16.32 -8.53 12.30
CA LEU A 11 15.22 -8.98 13.14
C LEU A 11 14.29 -9.89 12.33
N LYS A 12 13.65 -10.83 13.01
CA LYS A 12 12.53 -11.57 12.40
C LYS A 12 11.36 -10.64 12.14
N PHE A 13 10.68 -10.80 11.03
CA PHE A 13 9.49 -10.00 10.70
C PHE A 13 8.36 -10.19 11.73
N SER A 14 8.26 -11.37 12.31
CA SER A 14 7.28 -11.72 13.34
C SER A 14 7.60 -11.16 14.74
N ASP A 15 8.79 -10.59 14.98
CA ASP A 15 9.16 -9.99 16.27
C ASP A 15 8.69 -8.54 16.39
N TRP A 16 7.38 -8.37 16.58
CA TRP A 16 6.73 -7.06 16.68
C TRP A 16 7.37 -6.12 17.70
N ASP A 17 7.66 -6.63 18.90
CA ASP A 17 8.16 -5.79 20.01
C ASP A 17 9.56 -5.22 19.72
N SER A 18 10.41 -6.00 19.06
CA SER A 18 11.73 -5.54 18.64
C SER A 18 11.62 -4.46 17.55
N TRP A 19 10.74 -4.61 16.55
CA TRP A 19 10.49 -3.59 15.54
C TRP A 19 9.99 -2.28 16.15
N VAL A 20 9.03 -2.35 17.07
CA VAL A 20 8.51 -1.18 17.79
C VAL A 20 9.62 -0.52 18.61
N SER A 21 10.43 -1.30 19.35
CA SER A 21 11.54 -0.76 20.16
C SER A 21 12.59 -0.04 19.32
N VAL A 22 12.86 -0.50 18.09
CA VAL A 22 13.76 0.20 17.16
C VAL A 22 13.13 1.50 16.68
N LEU A 23 11.85 1.48 16.29
CA LEU A 23 11.13 2.65 15.78
C LEU A 23 10.97 3.74 16.85
N GLU A 24 10.72 3.38 18.10
CA GLU A 24 10.64 4.36 19.22
C GLU A 24 11.93 5.15 19.44
N LYS A 25 13.07 4.58 19.06
CA LYS A 25 14.40 5.22 19.19
C LYS A 25 14.80 6.06 17.98
N GLN A 26 14.08 5.91 16.85
CA GLN A 26 14.40 6.64 15.63
C GLN A 26 14.14 8.14 15.77
N LYS A 27 15.04 8.93 15.20
CA LYS A 27 14.84 10.37 15.07
C LYS A 27 14.10 10.69 13.77
N PRO A 28 13.36 11.79 13.70
CA PRO A 28 12.83 12.26 12.42
C PRO A 28 13.96 12.51 11.42
N PHE A 29 13.79 12.11 10.17
CA PHE A 29 14.76 12.41 9.09
C PHE A 29 14.83 13.90 8.79
N ARG A 30 13.73 14.63 9.04
CA ARG A 30 13.57 16.06 8.81
C ARG A 30 12.73 16.67 9.93
N GLU A 31 12.75 17.99 10.01
CA GLU A 31 11.86 18.74 10.90
C GLU A 31 10.40 18.36 10.62
N PRO A 32 9.65 17.87 11.62
CA PRO A 32 8.25 17.51 11.44
C PRO A 32 7.41 18.66 10.87
N GLY A 33 6.57 18.35 9.88
CA GLY A 33 5.71 19.33 9.21
C GLY A 33 6.37 20.08 8.03
N THR A 34 7.66 19.85 7.74
CA THR A 34 8.35 20.57 6.64
C THR A 34 8.25 19.87 5.30
N SER A 35 8.05 18.56 5.30
CA SER A 35 7.92 17.76 4.07
C SER A 35 7.12 16.49 4.34
N GLN A 36 6.55 15.95 3.29
CA GLN A 36 5.85 14.67 3.28
C GLN A 36 6.78 13.59 2.75
N GLY A 37 6.72 12.39 3.34
CA GLY A 37 7.43 11.20 2.87
C GLY A 37 6.63 9.95 3.16
N TYR A 38 6.35 9.16 2.14
CA TYR A 38 5.59 7.93 2.22
C TYR A 38 6.25 6.89 3.14
N HIS A 39 5.49 6.33 4.06
CA HIS A 39 5.93 5.30 4.99
C HIS A 39 5.54 3.92 4.44
N ALA A 40 6.39 3.30 3.64
CA ALA A 40 6.06 2.05 2.97
C ALA A 40 5.82 0.89 3.95
N LEU A 41 6.67 0.75 4.96
CA LEU A 41 6.62 -0.35 5.93
C LEU A 41 6.38 0.13 7.35
N THR A 42 7.13 1.12 7.78
CA THR A 42 7.13 1.60 9.18
C THR A 42 5.77 2.09 9.65
N TYR A 43 4.91 2.56 8.73
CA TYR A 43 3.54 2.97 9.03
C TYR A 43 2.76 1.88 9.76
N GLY A 44 2.86 0.63 9.28
CA GLY A 44 2.13 -0.51 9.85
C GLY A 44 2.45 -0.76 11.32
N TRP A 45 3.72 -0.74 11.70
CA TRP A 45 4.12 -0.88 13.10
C TRP A 45 3.75 0.35 13.93
N LEU A 46 3.95 1.57 13.41
CA LEU A 46 3.65 2.80 14.15
C LEU A 46 2.17 2.91 14.50
N VAL A 47 1.29 2.73 13.53
CA VAL A 47 -0.17 2.83 13.75
C VAL A 47 -0.72 1.57 14.42
N GLY A 48 -0.19 0.39 14.07
CA GLY A 48 -0.58 -0.86 14.69
C GLY A 48 -0.25 -0.94 16.16
N GLU A 49 0.88 -0.35 16.59
CA GLU A 49 1.22 -0.27 18.02
C GLU A 49 0.28 0.66 18.79
N ILE A 50 -0.21 1.72 18.17
CA ILE A 50 -1.26 2.56 18.79
C ILE A 50 -2.52 1.74 19.04
N LEU A 51 -2.98 0.97 18.04
CA LEU A 51 -4.11 0.06 18.20
C LEU A 51 -3.86 -0.93 19.34
N ARG A 52 -2.71 -1.61 19.35
CA ARG A 52 -2.36 -2.60 20.35
C ARG A 52 -2.39 -2.03 21.78
N ARG A 53 -1.90 -0.81 21.97
CA ARG A 53 -1.91 -0.14 23.29
C ARG A 53 -3.30 0.30 23.74
N VAL A 54 -4.19 0.61 22.81
CA VAL A 54 -5.55 1.10 23.12
C VAL A 54 -6.53 -0.07 23.31
N ASP A 55 -6.47 -1.07 22.43
CA ASP A 55 -7.42 -2.19 22.38
C ASP A 55 -6.89 -3.45 23.11
N GLY A 56 -5.59 -3.68 23.09
CA GLY A 56 -4.92 -4.85 23.68
C GLY A 56 -4.71 -6.01 22.70
N ARG A 57 -5.34 -5.98 21.51
CA ARG A 57 -5.18 -6.99 20.46
C ARG A 57 -4.17 -6.53 19.42
N SER A 58 -3.59 -7.47 18.70
CA SER A 58 -2.82 -7.17 17.49
C SER A 58 -3.72 -6.66 16.37
N VAL A 59 -3.14 -6.05 15.33
CA VAL A 59 -3.89 -5.56 14.17
C VAL A 59 -4.60 -6.70 13.45
N GLY A 60 -3.90 -7.82 13.25
CA GLY A 60 -4.46 -8.99 12.58
C GLY A 60 -5.61 -9.61 13.39
N GLN A 61 -5.45 -9.73 14.71
CA GLN A 61 -6.50 -10.23 15.58
C GLN A 61 -7.72 -9.30 15.60
N PHE A 62 -7.50 -7.99 15.77
CA PHE A 62 -8.58 -7.01 15.74
C PHE A 62 -9.34 -7.05 14.41
N PHE A 63 -8.63 -7.01 13.28
CA PHE A 63 -9.23 -7.06 11.95
C PHE A 63 -10.03 -8.34 11.74
N LYS A 64 -9.49 -9.48 12.16
CA LYS A 64 -10.16 -10.78 12.08
C LYS A 64 -11.49 -10.79 12.84
N GLU A 65 -11.47 -10.40 14.12
CA GLU A 65 -12.61 -10.52 15.01
C GLU A 65 -13.71 -9.48 14.76
N GLU A 66 -13.31 -8.23 14.45
CA GLU A 66 -14.27 -7.13 14.30
C GLU A 66 -14.76 -6.95 12.85
N ILE A 67 -13.99 -7.40 11.86
CA ILE A 67 -14.28 -7.09 10.46
C ILE A 67 -14.38 -8.37 9.61
N ALA A 68 -13.31 -9.17 9.58
CA ALA A 68 -13.19 -10.25 8.59
C ALA A 68 -14.20 -11.38 8.84
N GLU A 69 -14.27 -11.91 10.06
CA GLU A 69 -15.19 -12.99 10.40
C GLU A 69 -16.66 -12.53 10.35
N PRO A 70 -17.06 -11.41 11.00
CA PRO A 70 -18.46 -10.98 10.96
C PRO A 70 -18.97 -10.67 9.55
N LEU A 71 -18.11 -10.16 8.69
CA LEU A 71 -18.49 -9.77 7.33
C LEU A 71 -18.12 -10.81 6.27
N ALA A 72 -17.63 -12.00 6.66
CA ALA A 72 -17.16 -13.05 5.75
C ALA A 72 -16.20 -12.50 4.69
N ILE A 73 -15.14 -11.82 5.14
CA ILE A 73 -14.06 -11.26 4.34
C ILE A 73 -12.84 -12.20 4.45
N ASP A 74 -12.45 -12.84 3.35
CA ASP A 74 -11.25 -13.69 3.32
C ASP A 74 -10.02 -12.79 3.07
N PHE A 75 -9.65 -12.04 4.09
CA PHE A 75 -8.46 -11.20 4.13
C PHE A 75 -7.84 -11.26 5.53
N LYS A 76 -6.53 -11.38 5.62
CA LYS A 76 -5.79 -11.59 6.87
C LYS A 76 -4.49 -10.79 6.89
N ILE A 77 -4.10 -10.37 8.08
CA ILE A 77 -2.81 -9.75 8.39
C ILE A 77 -2.13 -10.66 9.41
N GLY A 78 -1.02 -11.29 9.03
CA GLY A 78 -0.44 -12.41 9.77
C GLY A 78 -1.21 -13.72 9.52
N LEU A 79 -0.55 -14.70 8.92
CA LEU A 79 -1.14 -15.99 8.55
C LEU A 79 -0.78 -17.08 9.55
N ASN A 80 -1.64 -18.09 9.66
CA ASN A 80 -1.28 -19.38 10.24
C ASN A 80 -0.77 -20.36 9.17
N GLN A 81 -0.31 -21.53 9.57
CA GLN A 81 0.24 -22.54 8.67
C GLN A 81 -0.77 -23.06 7.62
N GLU A 82 -2.05 -23.13 7.97
CA GLU A 82 -3.10 -23.57 7.04
C GLU A 82 -3.32 -22.50 5.96
N ASP A 83 -3.34 -21.23 6.34
CA ASP A 83 -3.51 -20.11 5.42
C ASP A 83 -2.30 -19.96 4.47
N ILE A 84 -1.08 -20.21 4.96
CA ILE A 84 0.13 -20.17 4.13
C ILE A 84 0.04 -21.13 2.95
N GLN A 85 -0.56 -22.30 3.13
CA GLN A 85 -0.74 -23.28 2.06
C GLN A 85 -1.71 -22.82 0.96
N ARG A 86 -2.56 -21.83 1.25
CA ARG A 86 -3.50 -21.24 0.29
C ARG A 86 -2.89 -20.09 -0.50
N CYS A 87 -1.72 -19.59 -0.11
CA CYS A 87 -1.12 -18.41 -0.71
C CYS A 87 -0.48 -18.73 -2.07
N ALA A 88 -0.79 -17.93 -3.06
CA ALA A 88 0.00 -17.89 -4.29
C ALA A 88 1.37 -17.25 -4.03
N ASN A 89 2.39 -17.76 -4.71
CA ASN A 89 3.70 -17.10 -4.71
C ASN A 89 3.67 -15.86 -5.59
N ILE A 90 4.39 -14.83 -5.16
CA ILE A 90 4.63 -13.63 -5.95
C ILE A 90 5.69 -13.99 -7.01
N LEU A 91 5.41 -13.67 -8.24
CA LEU A 91 6.32 -13.86 -9.37
C LEU A 91 6.88 -12.48 -9.73
N ALA A 92 8.11 -12.21 -9.32
CA ALA A 92 8.86 -11.07 -9.81
C ALA A 92 9.55 -11.44 -11.14
N ASP A 93 9.53 -10.53 -12.11
CA ASP A 93 10.38 -10.70 -13.29
C ASP A 93 11.83 -10.46 -12.87
N ASP A 94 12.74 -11.28 -13.37
CA ASP A 94 14.18 -11.12 -13.14
C ASP A 94 14.67 -9.79 -13.72
N ARG A 95 14.89 -8.82 -12.82
CA ARG A 95 15.34 -7.47 -13.19
C ARG A 95 16.86 -7.36 -13.19
N SER A 96 17.55 -8.34 -12.63
CA SER A 96 18.99 -8.27 -12.34
C SER A 96 19.87 -8.25 -13.59
N GLU A 97 19.38 -8.76 -14.71
CA GLU A 97 20.17 -8.93 -15.96
C GLU A 97 20.01 -7.81 -16.98
N SER A 98 19.13 -6.83 -16.76
CA SER A 98 18.96 -5.75 -17.72
C SER A 98 20.19 -4.84 -17.77
N LEU A 99 20.98 -4.98 -18.84
CA LEU A 99 22.12 -4.10 -19.10
C LEU A 99 21.69 -2.61 -19.12
N ILE A 100 20.46 -2.34 -19.54
CA ILE A 100 19.89 -0.99 -19.58
C ILE A 100 19.80 -0.44 -18.17
N LEU A 101 19.28 -1.18 -17.20
CA LEU A 101 19.17 -0.74 -15.81
C LEU A 101 20.54 -0.43 -15.20
N LYS A 102 21.57 -1.20 -15.55
CA LYS A 102 22.95 -0.96 -15.09
C LYS A 102 23.56 0.31 -15.68
N LEU A 103 23.11 0.75 -16.85
CA LEU A 103 23.65 1.93 -17.54
C LEU A 103 22.86 3.21 -17.23
N ILE A 104 21.59 3.13 -16.90
CA ILE A 104 20.72 4.30 -16.62
C ILE A 104 21.34 5.31 -15.65
N PRO A 105 21.96 4.93 -14.52
CA PRO A 105 22.57 5.90 -13.58
C PRO A 105 23.60 6.82 -14.21
N TYR A 106 24.25 6.38 -15.28
CA TYR A 106 25.32 7.11 -15.96
C TYR A 106 24.84 7.95 -17.17
N VAL A 107 23.58 7.79 -17.60
CA VAL A 107 23.02 8.55 -18.72
C VAL A 107 22.58 9.94 -18.24
N PRO A 108 22.97 11.04 -18.91
CA PRO A 108 22.49 12.38 -18.58
C PRO A 108 20.96 12.50 -18.65
N ASP A 109 20.34 13.24 -17.71
CA ASP A 109 18.88 13.32 -17.59
C ASP A 109 18.17 13.86 -18.84
N PHE A 110 18.83 14.76 -19.57
CA PHE A 110 18.27 15.33 -20.81
C PHE A 110 18.15 14.32 -21.96
N LEU A 111 18.82 13.16 -21.84
CA LEU A 111 18.75 12.06 -22.82
C LEU A 111 17.74 10.97 -22.40
N LEU A 112 17.20 11.05 -21.17
CA LEU A 112 16.29 10.05 -20.64
C LEU A 112 14.82 10.48 -20.80
N PRO A 113 13.94 9.60 -21.29
CA PRO A 113 12.50 9.76 -21.11
C PRO A 113 12.12 9.90 -19.62
N GLU A 114 11.02 10.59 -19.31
CA GLU A 114 10.60 10.84 -17.93
C GLU A 114 10.49 9.55 -17.10
N GLN A 115 9.96 8.47 -17.69
CA GLN A 115 9.85 7.18 -17.03
C GLN A 115 11.21 6.60 -16.59
N LEU A 116 12.24 6.79 -17.42
CA LEU A 116 13.59 6.32 -17.11
C LEU A 116 14.33 7.24 -16.13
N LYS A 117 13.95 8.52 -16.03
CA LYS A 117 14.47 9.41 -14.98
C LYS A 117 14.01 8.95 -13.60
N ILE A 118 12.74 8.53 -13.46
CA ILE A 118 12.22 7.94 -12.22
C ILE A 118 13.05 6.71 -11.84
N ILE A 119 13.26 5.79 -12.78
CA ILE A 119 14.07 4.59 -12.54
C ILE A 119 15.50 4.97 -12.13
N LYS A 120 16.07 5.99 -12.75
CA LYS A 120 17.40 6.50 -12.39
C LYS A 120 17.46 7.02 -10.97
N GLU A 121 16.45 7.76 -10.52
CA GLU A 121 16.37 8.24 -9.13
C GLU A 121 16.23 7.07 -8.14
N VAL A 122 15.41 6.06 -8.45
CA VAL A 122 15.36 4.80 -7.66
C VAL A 122 16.75 4.17 -7.52
N LEU A 123 17.49 4.06 -8.64
CA LEU A 123 18.80 3.42 -8.65
C LEU A 123 19.90 4.24 -7.94
N LYS A 124 19.71 5.55 -7.78
CA LYS A 124 20.62 6.42 -7.02
C LYS A 124 20.44 6.30 -5.50
N GLY A 125 19.34 5.70 -5.04
CA GLY A 125 19.01 5.61 -3.63
C GLY A 125 18.22 6.84 -3.14
N GLY A 126 18.48 7.25 -1.91
CA GLY A 126 17.78 8.39 -1.28
C GLY A 126 16.57 7.95 -0.46
N ASP A 127 15.58 8.84 -0.32
CA ASP A 127 14.40 8.59 0.53
C ASP A 127 13.62 7.34 0.12
N TYR A 128 13.53 7.07 -1.18
CA TYR A 128 12.89 5.85 -1.69
C TYR A 128 13.60 4.59 -1.18
N GLN A 129 14.92 4.53 -1.33
CA GLN A 129 15.69 3.39 -0.86
C GLN A 129 15.52 3.17 0.65
N VAL A 130 15.61 4.23 1.43
CA VAL A 130 15.43 4.16 2.90
C VAL A 130 14.03 3.64 3.27
N ALA A 131 12.99 4.07 2.56
CA ALA A 131 11.61 3.67 2.83
C ALA A 131 11.30 2.22 2.43
N PHE A 132 11.96 1.72 1.39
CA PHE A 132 11.74 0.40 0.79
C PHE A 132 12.92 -0.56 0.94
N GLU A 133 13.95 -0.20 1.70
CA GLU A 133 15.19 -0.99 1.82
C GLU A 133 14.95 -2.41 2.37
N THR A 134 13.85 -2.61 3.13
CA THR A 134 13.39 -3.94 3.55
C THR A 134 12.73 -4.73 2.40
N PHE A 135 12.44 -4.05 1.28
CA PHE A 135 11.80 -4.63 0.12
C PHE A 135 12.82 -4.84 -1.00
N ASP A 136 13.61 -5.87 -0.88
CA ASP A 136 14.28 -6.41 -2.05
C ASP A 136 13.34 -7.42 -2.71
N PRO A 137 12.69 -7.09 -3.84
CA PRO A 137 11.77 -8.01 -4.52
C PRO A 137 12.47 -9.26 -5.07
N ASP A 138 13.80 -9.24 -5.15
CA ASP A 138 14.59 -10.39 -5.61
C ASP A 138 14.95 -11.35 -4.45
N GLN A 139 14.59 -10.99 -3.21
CA GLN A 139 14.78 -11.89 -2.08
C GLN A 139 13.53 -12.73 -1.81
N ASP A 140 13.70 -14.01 -1.65
CA ASP A 140 12.64 -14.98 -1.37
C ASP A 140 11.98 -14.81 0.02
N TYR A 141 12.39 -13.81 0.81
CA TYR A 141 11.85 -13.63 2.16
C TYR A 141 10.33 -13.42 2.18
N VAL A 142 9.75 -12.80 1.14
CA VAL A 142 8.29 -12.60 1.03
C VAL A 142 7.51 -13.92 0.92
N HIS A 143 8.21 -15.01 0.60
CA HIS A 143 7.66 -16.36 0.56
C HIS A 143 7.93 -17.14 1.84
N SER A 144 8.75 -16.61 2.76
CA SER A 144 9.07 -17.26 4.02
C SER A 144 7.87 -17.31 4.97
N ASP A 145 7.83 -18.32 5.82
CA ASP A 145 6.83 -18.43 6.86
C ASP A 145 6.91 -17.24 7.82
N ASP A 146 8.12 -16.77 8.14
CA ASP A 146 8.32 -15.62 9.03
C ASP A 146 7.63 -14.35 8.48
N TRP A 147 7.81 -14.04 7.19
CA TRP A 147 7.12 -12.91 6.55
C TRP A 147 5.60 -13.09 6.51
N ARG A 148 5.14 -14.28 6.12
CA ARG A 148 3.70 -14.56 5.99
C ARG A 148 2.96 -14.57 7.33
N MET A 149 3.62 -15.05 8.38
CA MET A 149 3.07 -15.09 9.74
C MET A 149 3.18 -13.74 10.45
N ALA A 150 4.11 -12.89 10.05
CA ALA A 150 4.27 -11.55 10.62
C ALA A 150 3.04 -10.68 10.36
N GLU A 151 2.74 -9.80 11.28
CA GLU A 151 1.79 -8.71 11.06
C GLU A 151 2.55 -7.46 10.62
N ILE A 152 2.53 -7.17 9.31
CA ILE A 152 3.06 -5.94 8.73
C ILE A 152 1.91 -5.23 8.02
N PRO A 153 1.05 -4.50 8.76
CA PRO A 153 -0.24 -4.03 8.25
C PRO A 153 -0.16 -3.15 7.01
N SER A 154 0.99 -2.50 6.79
CA SER A 154 1.24 -1.67 5.60
C SER A 154 1.70 -2.45 4.36
N ALA A 155 2.02 -3.76 4.49
CA ALA A 155 2.70 -4.46 3.41
C ALA A 155 2.19 -5.87 3.10
N ASN A 156 1.91 -6.71 4.11
CA ASN A 156 1.70 -8.14 3.89
C ASN A 156 0.29 -8.65 4.17
N GLY A 157 -0.73 -7.83 3.93
CA GLY A 157 -2.10 -8.33 3.92
C GLY A 157 -2.31 -9.39 2.83
N HIS A 158 -2.98 -10.49 3.17
CA HIS A 158 -3.26 -11.62 2.29
C HIS A 158 -4.76 -11.83 2.16
N GLY A 159 -5.26 -11.96 0.94
CA GLY A 159 -6.69 -12.16 0.73
C GLY A 159 -7.06 -12.29 -0.74
N THR A 160 -8.34 -12.19 -1.03
CA THR A 160 -8.89 -12.24 -2.38
C THR A 160 -9.27 -10.86 -2.89
N ALA A 161 -9.29 -10.67 -4.21
CA ALA A 161 -9.76 -9.44 -4.84
C ALA A 161 -11.24 -9.16 -4.49
N GLU A 162 -12.06 -10.20 -4.40
CA GLU A 162 -13.45 -10.11 -3.97
C GLU A 162 -13.57 -9.55 -2.55
N SER A 163 -12.78 -10.06 -1.62
CA SER A 163 -12.76 -9.59 -0.22
C SER A 163 -12.35 -8.13 -0.09
N LEU A 164 -11.34 -7.73 -0.87
CA LEU A 164 -10.90 -6.35 -0.92
C LEU A 164 -11.99 -5.43 -1.50
N ALA A 165 -12.61 -5.83 -2.62
CA ALA A 165 -13.73 -5.11 -3.22
C ALA A 165 -14.93 -5.03 -2.28
N LYS A 166 -15.24 -6.10 -1.54
CA LYS A 166 -16.30 -6.14 -0.53
C LYS A 166 -16.05 -5.13 0.59
N LEU A 167 -14.85 -5.11 1.15
CA LEU A 167 -14.48 -4.15 2.21
C LEU A 167 -14.68 -2.71 1.75
N PHE A 168 -14.09 -2.34 0.61
CA PHE A 168 -14.24 -0.99 0.06
C PHE A 168 -15.68 -0.69 -0.39
N GLY A 169 -16.42 -1.70 -0.84
CA GLY A 169 -17.84 -1.58 -1.17
C GLY A 169 -18.69 -1.22 0.06
N ILE A 170 -18.45 -1.86 1.20
CA ILE A 170 -19.13 -1.54 2.46
C ILE A 170 -18.82 -0.10 2.87
N LEU A 171 -17.54 0.30 2.83
CA LEU A 171 -17.14 1.69 3.13
C LEU A 171 -17.78 2.71 2.18
N SER A 172 -17.99 2.35 0.92
CA SER A 172 -18.59 3.23 -0.10
C SER A 172 -20.12 3.31 -0.04
N THR A 173 -20.77 2.45 0.75
CA THR A 173 -22.24 2.32 0.78
C THR A 173 -22.86 2.51 2.17
N GLY A 174 -22.20 3.27 3.04
CA GLY A 174 -22.72 3.60 4.38
C GLY A 174 -22.01 2.91 5.52
N CYS A 175 -20.86 2.25 5.27
CA CYS A 175 -19.99 1.65 6.28
C CYS A 175 -20.61 0.50 7.08
N GLU A 176 -21.78 0.01 6.68
CA GLU A 176 -22.53 -1.05 7.36
C GLU A 176 -22.94 -2.15 6.38
N ARG A 177 -22.94 -3.39 6.84
CA ARG A 177 -23.50 -4.53 6.14
C ARG A 177 -23.96 -5.60 7.15
N ASP A 178 -25.16 -6.13 6.93
CA ASP A 178 -25.75 -7.21 7.73
C ASP A 178 -25.78 -6.90 9.25
N GLY A 179 -25.98 -5.62 9.61
CA GLY A 179 -26.01 -5.14 11.00
C GLY A 179 -24.62 -4.91 11.61
N ILE A 180 -23.54 -5.10 10.85
CA ILE A 180 -22.16 -4.86 11.28
C ILE A 180 -21.68 -3.52 10.71
N THR A 181 -21.36 -2.59 11.58
CA THR A 181 -20.80 -1.28 11.24
C THR A 181 -19.28 -1.32 11.39
N ILE A 182 -18.54 -1.14 10.30
CA ILE A 182 -17.06 -1.08 10.32
C ILE A 182 -16.60 0.20 11.01
N VAL A 183 -17.21 1.33 10.61
CA VAL A 183 -16.92 2.67 11.14
C VAL A 183 -18.14 3.55 10.85
N SER A 184 -18.40 4.59 11.66
CA SER A 184 -19.48 5.52 11.33
C SER A 184 -19.16 6.32 10.07
N GLU A 185 -20.18 6.70 9.29
CA GLU A 185 -20.01 7.56 8.12
C GLU A 185 -19.33 8.89 8.50
N GLU A 186 -19.63 9.44 9.67
CA GLU A 186 -18.97 10.66 10.17
C GLU A 186 -17.48 10.44 10.36
N THR A 187 -17.08 9.30 10.92
CA THR A 187 -15.66 8.96 11.11
C THR A 187 -14.98 8.71 9.77
N LEU A 188 -15.60 7.97 8.85
CA LEU A 188 -15.07 7.81 7.50
C LEU A 188 -14.86 9.17 6.81
N ASN A 189 -15.85 10.05 6.85
CA ASN A 189 -15.74 11.39 6.28
C ASN A 189 -14.58 12.20 6.87
N LYS A 190 -14.29 12.05 8.17
CA LYS A 190 -13.09 12.64 8.79
C LYS A 190 -11.81 11.99 8.27
N CYS A 191 -11.79 10.67 8.12
CA CYS A 191 -10.64 9.94 7.56
C CYS A 191 -10.32 10.34 6.11
N LEU A 192 -11.32 10.75 5.35
CA LEU A 192 -11.18 11.20 3.96
C LEU A 192 -10.80 12.70 3.83
N GLN A 193 -10.61 13.42 4.94
CA GLN A 193 -10.04 14.76 4.88
C GLN A 193 -8.51 14.67 4.74
N PRO A 194 -7.90 15.51 3.89
CA PRO A 194 -6.44 15.51 3.74
C PRO A 194 -5.74 15.87 5.05
N LEU A 195 -4.89 14.97 5.53
CA LEU A 195 -3.95 15.23 6.65
C LEU A 195 -2.62 15.73 6.12
N SER A 196 -2.19 15.24 4.96
CA SER A 196 -1.01 15.75 4.26
C SER A 196 -1.31 15.85 2.77
N LYS A 197 -0.73 16.83 2.10
CA LYS A 197 -0.87 17.04 0.66
C LYS A 197 0.33 17.80 0.11
N GLY A 198 0.86 17.31 -0.99
CA GLY A 198 1.99 17.95 -1.69
C GLY A 198 2.95 16.94 -2.29
N PRO A 199 4.11 17.43 -2.74
CA PRO A 199 5.14 16.57 -3.30
C PRO A 199 5.71 15.63 -2.24
N ASP A 200 5.72 14.33 -2.54
CA ASP A 200 6.24 13.30 -1.65
C ASP A 200 7.70 12.99 -1.96
N THR A 201 8.57 13.08 -0.94
CA THR A 201 10.02 12.92 -1.13
C THR A 201 10.44 11.48 -1.35
N VAL A 202 9.63 10.52 -0.93
CA VAL A 202 9.87 9.07 -1.14
C VAL A 202 9.40 8.67 -2.53
N ILE A 203 8.28 9.22 -3.00
CA ILE A 203 7.69 8.90 -4.32
C ILE A 203 8.09 9.99 -5.35
N PHE A 204 9.36 10.34 -5.39
CA PHE A 204 10.01 11.16 -6.42
C PHE A 204 9.33 12.52 -6.70
N GLY A 205 8.77 13.14 -5.67
CA GLY A 205 8.08 14.43 -5.80
C GLY A 205 6.68 14.34 -6.38
N ALA A 206 6.08 13.15 -6.43
CA ALA A 206 4.69 13.00 -6.86
C ALA A 206 3.75 13.76 -5.92
N GLU A 207 2.77 14.45 -6.49
CA GLU A 207 1.72 15.13 -5.74
C GLU A 207 0.76 14.10 -5.16
N ILE A 208 0.85 13.85 -3.85
CA ILE A 208 0.05 12.88 -3.14
C ILE A 208 -0.74 13.56 -2.03
N SER A 209 -1.93 13.04 -1.77
CA SER A 209 -2.79 13.49 -0.66
C SER A 209 -3.16 12.29 0.19
N PHE A 210 -2.77 12.29 1.45
CA PHE A 210 -3.16 11.26 2.40
C PHE A 210 -4.21 11.77 3.39
N GLY A 211 -5.25 10.95 3.57
CA GLY A 211 -6.15 11.02 4.71
C GLY A 211 -5.70 10.09 5.83
N THR A 212 -6.60 9.77 6.77
CA THR A 212 -6.30 8.80 7.82
C THR A 212 -6.40 7.38 7.24
N GLY A 213 -5.24 6.81 6.85
CA GLY A 213 -5.15 5.45 6.34
C GLY A 213 -5.47 5.27 4.84
N PHE A 214 -5.70 6.35 4.09
CA PHE A 214 -6.03 6.28 2.66
C PHE A 214 -5.19 7.23 1.82
N ASP A 215 -4.80 6.77 0.63
CA ASP A 215 -4.38 7.61 -0.49
C ASP A 215 -5.64 8.20 -1.14
N LEU A 216 -5.78 9.52 -1.06
CA LEU A 216 -6.95 10.25 -1.57
C LEU A 216 -6.76 10.60 -3.05
N GLY A 217 -7.71 10.15 -3.87
CA GLY A 217 -7.63 10.28 -5.32
C GLY A 217 -6.63 9.32 -5.98
N LEU A 218 -6.05 8.39 -5.19
CA LEU A 218 -5.10 7.37 -5.65
C LEU A 218 -3.87 7.97 -6.36
N GLY A 219 -3.30 9.02 -5.76
CA GLY A 219 -2.17 9.77 -6.33
C GLY A 219 -0.89 8.96 -6.50
N ILE A 220 -0.68 7.92 -5.68
CA ILE A 220 0.45 6.98 -5.83
C ILE A 220 0.34 6.17 -7.11
N THR A 221 -0.87 5.95 -7.60
CA THR A 221 -1.11 5.23 -8.84
C THR A 221 -1.35 6.20 -9.99
N THR A 222 -1.05 5.77 -11.20
CA THR A 222 -1.46 6.48 -12.40
C THR A 222 -2.95 6.27 -12.74
N ILE A 223 -3.73 5.73 -11.80
CA ILE A 223 -5.18 5.51 -11.95
C ILE A 223 -5.95 6.83 -12.06
N ASN A 224 -5.37 7.94 -11.66
CA ASN A 224 -5.97 9.26 -11.80
C ASN A 224 -6.08 9.66 -13.28
N GLN A 225 -6.90 8.92 -14.02
CA GLN A 225 -7.28 9.24 -15.39
C GLN A 225 -8.32 10.37 -15.36
N PRO A 226 -8.42 11.22 -16.39
CA PRO A 226 -9.41 12.29 -16.42
C PRO A 226 -10.86 11.83 -16.24
N SER A 227 -11.16 10.58 -16.60
CA SER A 227 -12.48 9.95 -16.44
C SER A 227 -12.77 9.45 -15.03
N HIS A 228 -11.76 9.35 -14.15
CA HIS A 228 -11.95 8.82 -12.81
C HIS A 228 -12.43 9.90 -11.84
N PRO A 229 -13.32 9.58 -10.89
CA PRO A 229 -13.70 10.49 -9.82
C PRO A 229 -12.49 10.87 -8.96
N LYS A 230 -12.38 12.15 -8.63
CA LYS A 230 -11.33 12.64 -7.70
C LYS A 230 -11.60 12.29 -6.24
N THR A 231 -12.77 11.71 -5.98
CA THR A 231 -13.23 11.30 -4.63
C THR A 231 -12.88 9.87 -4.27
N LEU A 232 -12.07 9.20 -5.09
CA LEU A 232 -11.58 7.85 -4.79
C LEU A 232 -10.72 7.86 -3.53
N PHE A 233 -10.86 6.81 -2.73
CA PHE A 233 -10.03 6.58 -1.54
C PHE A 233 -9.63 5.11 -1.48
N GLY A 234 -8.39 4.84 -1.15
CA GLY A 234 -7.89 3.48 -1.11
C GLY A 234 -6.38 3.43 -1.04
N HIS A 235 -5.81 2.40 -1.59
CA HIS A 235 -4.36 2.28 -1.70
C HIS A 235 -3.97 1.30 -2.81
N CYS A 236 -2.74 1.45 -3.28
CA CYS A 236 -2.12 0.53 -4.23
C CYS A 236 -0.97 -0.24 -3.59
N GLY A 237 -0.62 -1.38 -4.18
CA GLY A 237 0.54 -2.19 -3.78
C GLY A 237 1.59 -2.25 -4.88
N VAL A 238 2.85 -2.38 -4.46
CA VAL A 238 3.96 -2.70 -5.38
C VAL A 238 3.62 -3.97 -6.14
N GLY A 239 3.76 -3.94 -7.45
CA GLY A 239 3.40 -5.08 -8.31
C GLY A 239 2.08 -4.92 -9.07
N GLY A 240 1.26 -3.90 -8.74
CA GLY A 240 0.06 -3.56 -9.50
C GLY A 240 -1.26 -3.88 -8.80
N CYS A 241 -1.24 -4.37 -7.56
CA CYS A 241 -2.45 -4.59 -6.76
C CYS A 241 -3.08 -3.24 -6.36
N VAL A 242 -4.42 -3.17 -6.34
CA VAL A 242 -5.15 -1.95 -5.97
C VAL A 242 -6.47 -2.31 -5.28
N GLY A 243 -6.77 -1.58 -4.21
CA GLY A 243 -8.08 -1.57 -3.57
C GLY A 243 -8.57 -0.14 -3.35
N PHE A 244 -9.81 0.16 -3.76
CA PHE A 244 -10.38 1.48 -3.53
C PHE A 244 -11.89 1.48 -3.37
N GLY A 245 -12.40 2.53 -2.74
CA GLY A 245 -13.81 2.88 -2.67
C GLY A 245 -14.13 4.13 -3.47
N ASP A 246 -15.36 4.17 -3.97
CA ASP A 246 -15.98 5.31 -4.66
C ASP A 246 -17.36 5.55 -4.05
N ILE A 247 -17.46 6.55 -3.17
CA ILE A 247 -18.73 6.87 -2.49
C ILE A 247 -19.76 7.41 -3.48
N GLU A 248 -19.33 8.19 -4.46
CA GLU A 248 -20.23 8.82 -5.43
C GLU A 248 -20.97 7.78 -6.27
N ASN A 249 -20.25 6.75 -6.71
CA ASN A 249 -20.83 5.69 -7.55
C ASN A 249 -21.18 4.43 -6.75
N LYS A 250 -20.95 4.41 -5.43
CA LYS A 250 -21.21 3.28 -4.54
C LYS A 250 -20.47 2.01 -4.96
N ILE A 251 -19.19 2.14 -5.28
CA ILE A 251 -18.35 1.05 -5.79
C ILE A 251 -17.26 0.73 -4.77
N GLY A 252 -17.02 -0.57 -4.56
CA GLY A 252 -15.77 -1.09 -4.02
C GLY A 252 -15.04 -1.85 -5.11
N TYR A 253 -13.76 -1.58 -5.26
CA TYR A 253 -12.91 -2.18 -6.27
C TYR A 253 -11.74 -2.91 -5.61
N GLY A 254 -11.40 -4.09 -6.14
CA GLY A 254 -10.24 -4.86 -5.74
C GLY A 254 -9.60 -5.54 -6.96
N PHE A 255 -8.32 -5.34 -7.13
CA PHE A 255 -7.52 -6.02 -8.14
C PHE A 255 -6.26 -6.57 -7.48
N LEU A 256 -6.05 -7.85 -7.56
CA LEU A 256 -4.86 -8.54 -7.06
C LEU A 256 -4.23 -9.35 -8.18
N CYS A 257 -2.90 -9.37 -8.21
CA CYS A 257 -2.12 -10.19 -9.11
C CYS A 257 -0.94 -10.82 -8.37
N ASN A 258 -0.54 -12.01 -8.79
CA ASN A 258 0.64 -12.67 -8.23
C ASN A 258 1.89 -12.48 -9.11
N ARG A 259 1.77 -11.99 -10.34
CA ARG A 259 2.91 -11.55 -11.15
C ARG A 259 3.07 -10.04 -11.02
N MET A 260 4.19 -9.61 -10.49
CA MET A 260 4.52 -8.19 -10.39
C MET A 260 4.71 -7.59 -11.79
N HIS A 261 4.10 -6.44 -12.01
CA HIS A 261 4.31 -5.69 -13.25
C HIS A 261 5.68 -5.00 -13.24
N GLN A 262 6.23 -4.78 -14.43
CA GLN A 262 7.44 -3.96 -14.59
C GLN A 262 7.15 -2.51 -14.17
N PRO A 263 8.15 -1.74 -13.69
CA PRO A 263 7.95 -0.37 -13.23
C PRO A 263 7.25 0.55 -14.24
N GLN A 264 7.52 0.37 -15.54
CA GLN A 264 6.90 1.15 -16.61
C GLN A 264 5.44 0.79 -16.88
N ASP A 265 4.99 -0.38 -16.41
CA ASP A 265 3.66 -0.93 -16.63
C ASP A 265 2.90 -1.20 -15.32
N LEU A 266 3.40 -0.68 -14.20
CA LEU A 266 3.04 -1.09 -12.85
C LEU A 266 1.53 -1.18 -12.61
N TYR A 267 0.75 -0.25 -13.14
CA TYR A 267 -0.72 -0.25 -12.98
C TYR A 267 -1.48 -0.39 -14.29
N ARG A 268 -0.83 -0.82 -15.38
CA ARG A 268 -1.45 -0.86 -16.72
C ARG A 268 -2.76 -1.65 -16.74
N THR A 269 -2.78 -2.85 -16.16
CA THR A 269 -3.98 -3.68 -16.16
C THR A 269 -5.11 -3.04 -15.36
N THR A 270 -4.82 -2.57 -14.15
CA THR A 270 -5.79 -1.87 -13.31
C THR A 270 -6.31 -0.62 -13.99
N ASN A 271 -5.43 0.19 -14.59
CA ASN A 271 -5.82 1.41 -15.30
C ASN A 271 -6.75 1.11 -16.49
N SER A 272 -6.47 0.05 -17.25
CA SER A 272 -7.34 -0.36 -18.37
C SER A 272 -8.72 -0.82 -17.88
N LEU A 273 -8.77 -1.61 -16.81
CA LEU A 273 -10.03 -2.10 -16.25
C LEU A 273 -10.86 -0.97 -15.63
N THR A 274 -10.24 -0.07 -14.88
CA THR A 274 -10.93 1.05 -14.24
C THR A 274 -11.38 2.10 -15.25
N SER A 275 -10.60 2.36 -16.31
CA SER A 275 -11.05 3.21 -17.42
C SER A 275 -12.32 2.67 -18.07
N ALA A 276 -12.34 1.38 -18.42
CA ALA A 276 -13.54 0.76 -18.98
C ALA A 276 -14.73 0.81 -18.02
N LEU A 277 -14.50 0.59 -16.71
CA LEU A 277 -15.53 0.71 -15.69
C LEU A 277 -16.17 2.11 -15.69
N TYR A 278 -15.36 3.17 -15.64
CA TYR A 278 -15.85 4.54 -15.57
C TYR A 278 -16.43 5.06 -16.91
N GLU A 279 -15.96 4.55 -18.04
CA GLU A 279 -16.63 4.79 -19.34
C GLU A 279 -18.07 4.27 -19.32
N ILE A 280 -18.29 3.01 -18.90
CA ILE A 280 -19.62 2.42 -18.78
C ILE A 280 -20.52 3.20 -17.81
N ILE A 281 -19.97 3.65 -16.68
CA ILE A 281 -20.73 4.45 -15.70
C ILE A 281 -21.15 5.78 -16.30
N SER A 282 -20.25 6.44 -17.04
CA SER A 282 -20.54 7.73 -17.68
C SER A 282 -21.60 7.64 -18.77
N GLU A 283 -21.65 6.54 -19.52
CA GLU A 283 -22.64 6.28 -20.56
C GLU A 283 -24.05 6.01 -20.00
N ARG A 284 -24.15 5.63 -18.73
CA ARG A 284 -25.43 5.31 -18.06
C ARG A 284 -26.03 6.49 -17.29
N ARG A 285 -25.30 7.58 -17.15
CA ARG A 285 -25.77 8.84 -16.55
C ARG A 285 -26.37 9.76 -17.62
#